data_0284c784a2d1399d1f96bbd99c31484b
#
_entry.id   0284c784a2d1399d1f96bbd99c31484b
#
_cell.length_a   1.000
_cell.length_b   1.000
_cell.length_c   1.000
_cell.angle_alpha   90.00
_cell.angle_beta   90.00
_cell.angle_gamma   90.00
#
_symmetry.space_group_name_H-M   'P 1'
#
loop_
_entity.id
_entity.type
_entity.pdbx_description
1 polymer ?
#
loop_
_entity_poly.entity_id
_entity_poly.type
_entity_poly.pdbx_seq_one_letter_code
_entity_poly.pdbx_strand_id
1 'polypeptide(L)'
;MRNFEEIERRFLVDGREEKPWRINSKSSQIKQFYFPEDAMQVKDGVLMMGEINIILMQPDELELWNSRPGWGGRLRVRDGLNIVTCKSRKSDDTAYELEWEVSPEIGEAVGSLGPYPHVEKTRYVWSGVDGGLWEIDEFEG
;
A
#
# COMPACT_ATOMS: atom_id res chain seq x y z
N MET A 1 1.07 5.05 22.59
CA MET A 1 0.06 4.57 21.61
C MET A 1 0.49 4.95 20.20
N ARG A 2 0.43 3.99 19.28
CA ARG A 2 0.77 4.28 17.89
C ARG A 2 -0.32 5.10 17.22
N ASN A 3 0.08 6.00 16.33
CA ASN A 3 -0.83 6.74 15.49
C ASN A 3 -0.91 6.06 14.12
N PHE A 4 -2.07 5.52 13.79
CA PHE A 4 -2.29 4.82 12.53
C PHE A 4 -2.92 5.71 11.45
N GLU A 5 -3.07 6.99 11.71
CA GLU A 5 -3.63 7.89 10.70
C GLU A 5 -2.60 8.22 9.63
N GLU A 6 -3.04 8.18 8.38
CA GLU A 6 -2.26 8.61 7.23
C GLU A 6 -2.98 9.79 6.58
N ILE A 7 -2.24 10.85 6.30
CA ILE A 7 -2.74 12.02 5.57
C ILE A 7 -1.95 12.10 4.28
N GLU A 8 -2.67 12.11 3.16
CA GLU A 8 -2.06 12.08 1.84
C GLU A 8 -2.78 13.07 0.92
N ARG A 9 -1.98 13.81 0.15
CA ARG A 9 -2.50 14.67 -0.90
C ARG A 9 -1.91 14.23 -2.23
N ARG A 10 -2.76 14.17 -3.25
CA ARG A 10 -2.38 13.70 -4.58
C ARG A 10 -2.67 14.76 -5.61
N PHE A 11 -1.74 14.87 -6.56
CA PHE A 11 -1.86 15.78 -7.69
C PHE A 11 -1.56 15.02 -8.97
N LEU A 12 -2.28 15.34 -10.04
CA LEU A 12 -1.99 14.79 -11.35
C LEU A 12 -1.04 15.71 -12.09
N VAL A 13 -0.05 15.12 -12.76
CA VAL A 13 0.90 15.87 -13.58
C VAL A 13 0.89 15.33 -14.99
N ASP A 14 1.21 16.20 -15.96
CA ASP A 14 1.33 15.83 -17.36
C ASP A 14 2.64 15.07 -17.57
N GLY A 15 2.53 13.82 -18.04
CA GLY A 15 3.70 12.96 -18.25
C GLY A 15 4.29 13.01 -19.65
N ARG A 16 3.78 13.87 -20.54
CA ARG A 16 4.19 13.90 -21.95
C ARG A 16 5.56 14.53 -22.20
N GLU A 17 6.06 15.32 -21.28
CA GLU A 17 7.36 16.01 -21.39
C GLU A 17 8.37 15.43 -20.41
N GLU A 18 9.65 15.68 -20.67
CA GLU A 18 10.68 15.37 -19.70
C GLU A 18 10.45 16.12 -18.39
N LYS A 19 10.64 15.42 -17.29
CA LYS A 19 10.39 15.97 -15.95
C LYS A 19 11.67 15.92 -15.14
N PRO A 20 11.89 16.89 -14.23
CA PRO A 20 13.13 16.97 -13.45
C PRO A 20 13.36 15.75 -12.56
N TRP A 21 12.30 15.10 -12.06
CA TRP A 21 12.44 13.95 -11.19
C TRP A 21 13.00 12.71 -11.91
N ARG A 22 12.88 12.63 -13.23
CA ARG A 22 13.38 11.47 -13.98
C ARG A 22 14.90 11.39 -14.03
N ILE A 23 15.57 12.51 -13.82
CA ILE A 23 17.02 12.61 -13.92
C ILE A 23 17.69 12.60 -12.53
N ASN A 24 17.13 13.33 -11.58
CA ASN A 24 17.78 13.65 -10.31
C ASN A 24 17.06 13.04 -9.10
N SER A 25 16.49 11.87 -9.25
CA SER A 25 15.78 11.22 -8.16
C SER A 25 16.14 9.73 -8.07
N LYS A 26 15.83 9.14 -6.93
CA LYS A 26 15.89 7.69 -6.76
C LYS A 26 14.59 7.12 -7.28
N SER A 27 14.66 6.03 -8.05
CA SER A 27 13.48 5.37 -8.57
C SER A 27 13.37 3.93 -8.07
N SER A 28 12.15 3.44 -7.98
CA SER A 28 11.86 2.05 -7.62
C SER A 28 10.73 1.53 -8.50
N GLN A 29 10.83 0.27 -8.88
CA GLN A 29 9.73 -0.41 -9.56
C GLN A 29 8.78 -0.97 -8.52
N ILE A 30 7.49 -0.69 -8.66
CA ILE A 30 6.47 -1.12 -7.72
C ILE A 30 5.39 -1.85 -8.48
N LYS A 31 5.02 -3.03 -7.99
CA LYS A 31 3.84 -3.77 -8.44
C LYS A 31 2.86 -3.83 -7.30
N GLN A 32 1.62 -3.41 -7.51
CA GLN A 32 0.60 -3.37 -6.48
C GLN A 32 -0.64 -4.11 -6.91
N PHE A 33 -1.14 -4.96 -6.03
CA PHE A 33 -2.42 -5.65 -6.17
C PHE A 33 -3.42 -5.00 -5.22
N TYR A 34 -4.65 -4.81 -5.69
CA TYR A 34 -5.73 -4.20 -4.91
C TYR A 34 -6.79 -5.24 -4.63
N PHE A 35 -7.17 -5.34 -3.37
CA PHE A 35 -8.16 -6.31 -2.91
C PHE A 35 -9.39 -5.58 -2.40
N PRO A 36 -10.59 -6.04 -2.75
CA PRO A 36 -11.81 -5.40 -2.27
C PRO A 36 -11.96 -5.57 -0.76
N GLU A 37 -12.87 -4.78 -0.18
CA GLU A 37 -13.31 -5.02 1.18
C GLU A 37 -13.79 -6.48 1.25
N ASP A 38 -13.65 -7.11 2.38
CA ASP A 38 -14.02 -8.51 2.61
C ASP A 38 -13.06 -9.55 2.03
N ALA A 39 -12.09 -9.17 1.19
CA ALA A 39 -11.09 -10.11 0.71
C ALA A 39 -10.16 -10.55 1.84
N MET A 40 -9.84 -9.64 2.75
CA MET A 40 -9.04 -9.94 3.93
C MET A 40 -9.93 -9.93 5.17
N GLN A 41 -9.75 -10.92 6.03
CA GLN A 41 -10.53 -11.09 7.24
C GLN A 41 -9.61 -11.43 8.40
N VAL A 42 -10.08 -11.16 9.61
CA VAL A 42 -9.34 -11.50 10.82
C VAL A 42 -10.04 -12.63 11.53
N LYS A 43 -9.30 -13.70 11.82
CA LYS A 43 -9.79 -14.84 12.57
C LYS A 43 -8.77 -15.21 13.64
N ASP A 44 -9.22 -15.23 14.89
CA ASP A 44 -8.37 -15.57 16.04
C ASP A 44 -7.09 -14.71 16.09
N GLY A 45 -7.24 -13.41 15.77
CA GLY A 45 -6.13 -12.47 15.79
C GLY A 45 -5.22 -12.52 14.58
N VAL A 46 -5.50 -13.38 13.60
CA VAL A 46 -4.68 -13.53 12.40
C VAL A 46 -5.38 -12.89 11.21
N LEU A 47 -4.68 -12.02 10.51
CA LEU A 47 -5.15 -11.49 9.23
C LEU A 47 -5.00 -12.56 8.17
N MET A 48 -6.08 -12.86 7.48
CA MET A 48 -6.13 -13.92 6.49
C MET A 48 -6.70 -13.43 5.17
N MET A 49 -6.30 -14.05 4.09
CA MET A 49 -6.93 -13.90 2.80
C MET A 49 -7.12 -15.31 2.22
N GLY A 50 -8.39 -15.71 2.06
CA GLY A 50 -8.69 -17.11 1.80
C GLY A 50 -8.19 -17.99 2.92
N GLU A 51 -7.39 -19.01 2.59
CA GLU A 51 -6.78 -19.90 3.58
C GLU A 51 -5.35 -19.47 3.97
N ILE A 52 -4.89 -18.34 3.44
CA ILE A 52 -3.53 -17.87 3.69
C ILE A 52 -3.49 -17.07 4.97
N ASN A 53 -2.67 -17.49 5.93
CA ASN A 53 -2.38 -16.72 7.14
C ASN A 53 -1.33 -15.68 6.79
N ILE A 54 -1.69 -14.40 6.88
CA ILE A 54 -0.79 -13.31 6.50
C ILE A 54 0.07 -12.88 7.68
N ILE A 55 -0.56 -12.49 8.78
CA ILE A 55 0.15 -11.97 9.94
C ILE A 55 -0.68 -12.14 11.21
N LEU A 56 -0.01 -12.42 12.34
CA LEU A 56 -0.64 -12.33 13.65
C LEU A 56 -0.62 -10.87 14.07
N MET A 57 -1.81 -10.29 14.27
CA MET A 57 -1.93 -8.87 14.57
C MET A 57 -1.61 -8.58 16.03
N GLN A 58 -1.02 -7.41 16.27
CA GLN A 58 -0.78 -6.91 17.63
C GLN A 58 -2.10 -6.46 18.25
N PRO A 59 -2.19 -6.40 19.60
CA PRO A 59 -3.44 -5.99 20.27
C PRO A 59 -3.97 -4.63 19.83
N ASP A 60 -3.10 -3.63 19.65
CA ASP A 60 -3.52 -2.30 19.20
C ASP A 60 -4.03 -2.32 17.75
N GLU A 61 -3.46 -3.17 16.91
CA GLU A 61 -3.91 -3.36 15.54
C GLU A 61 -5.29 -4.02 15.48
N LEU A 62 -5.50 -5.04 16.31
CA LEU A 62 -6.80 -5.69 16.43
C LEU A 62 -7.88 -4.74 16.92
N GLU A 63 -7.56 -3.91 17.91
CA GLU A 63 -8.49 -2.93 18.42
C GLU A 63 -8.93 -1.97 17.33
N LEU A 64 -7.98 -1.46 16.55
CA LEU A 64 -8.30 -0.56 15.44
C LEU A 64 -9.12 -1.28 14.37
N TRP A 65 -8.72 -2.48 13.97
CA TRP A 65 -9.44 -3.26 12.97
C TRP A 65 -10.91 -3.45 13.35
N ASN A 66 -11.15 -3.83 14.61
CA ASN A 66 -12.50 -4.11 15.08
C ASN A 66 -13.33 -2.84 15.29
N SER A 67 -12.68 -1.69 15.43
CA SER A 67 -13.37 -0.42 15.66
C SER A 67 -13.81 0.29 14.39
N ARG A 68 -13.38 -0.17 13.22
CA ARG A 68 -13.63 0.50 11.94
C ARG A 68 -14.12 -0.48 10.89
N PRO A 69 -15.07 -0.09 10.04
CA PRO A 69 -15.51 -0.91 8.92
C PRO A 69 -14.68 -0.63 7.67
N GLY A 70 -14.88 -1.48 6.66
CA GLY A 70 -14.47 -1.15 5.30
C GLY A 70 -12.98 -1.19 5.07
N TRP A 71 -12.28 -2.18 5.61
CA TRP A 71 -10.86 -2.33 5.38
C TRP A 71 -10.58 -2.86 3.97
N GLY A 72 -9.98 -2.03 3.13
CA GLY A 72 -9.47 -2.46 1.83
C GLY A 72 -8.02 -2.89 1.94
N GLY A 73 -7.63 -3.88 1.17
CA GLY A 73 -6.29 -4.44 1.21
C GLY A 73 -5.46 -4.12 -0.02
N ARG A 74 -4.15 -4.12 0.16
CA ARG A 74 -3.18 -3.92 -0.92
C ARG A 74 -1.94 -4.74 -0.64
N LEU A 75 -1.41 -5.37 -1.68
CA LEU A 75 -0.07 -5.97 -1.64
C LEU A 75 0.84 -5.13 -2.54
N ARG A 76 1.94 -4.66 -2.00
CA ARG A 76 2.97 -3.95 -2.76
C ARG A 76 4.25 -4.76 -2.78
N VAL A 77 4.78 -4.98 -3.98
CA VAL A 77 6.09 -5.60 -4.16
C VAL A 77 7.04 -4.52 -4.69
N ARG A 78 8.08 -4.22 -3.93
CA ARG A 78 9.05 -3.19 -4.24
C ARG A 78 10.42 -3.66 -3.82
N ASP A 79 11.36 -3.76 -4.77
CA ASP A 79 12.76 -4.11 -4.49
C ASP A 79 12.89 -5.39 -3.65
N GLY A 80 12.06 -6.39 -3.94
CA GLY A 80 12.06 -7.66 -3.21
C GLY A 80 11.31 -7.65 -1.89
N LEU A 81 10.81 -6.50 -1.45
CA LEU A 81 10.00 -6.39 -0.24
C LEU A 81 8.53 -6.58 -0.58
N ASN A 82 7.84 -7.36 0.23
CA ASN A 82 6.42 -7.61 0.11
C ASN A 82 5.71 -6.99 1.30
N ILE A 83 4.84 -6.02 1.04
CA ILE A 83 4.18 -5.24 2.09
C ILE A 83 2.68 -5.33 1.90
N VAL A 84 1.99 -5.80 2.93
CA VAL A 84 0.53 -5.83 2.98
C VAL A 84 0.06 -4.60 3.73
N THR A 85 -0.85 -3.86 3.12
CA THR A 85 -1.41 -2.64 3.70
C THR A 85 -2.93 -2.77 3.73
N CYS A 86 -3.54 -2.41 4.85
CA CYS A 86 -4.99 -2.31 4.96
C CYS A 86 -5.35 -0.88 5.33
N LYS A 87 -6.34 -0.32 4.64
CA LYS A 87 -6.79 1.05 4.86
C LYS A 87 -8.28 1.10 5.14
N SER A 88 -8.66 1.92 6.11
CA SER A 88 -10.04 2.30 6.36
C SER A 88 -10.15 3.81 6.29
N ARG A 89 -10.91 4.31 5.33
CA ARG A 89 -10.97 5.75 5.04
C ARG A 89 -11.75 6.50 6.12
N LYS A 90 -11.17 7.59 6.60
CA LYS A 90 -11.78 8.48 7.59
C LYS A 90 -12.39 9.72 6.93
N SER A 91 -11.71 10.26 5.92
CA SER A 91 -12.12 11.43 5.14
C SER A 91 -11.46 11.36 3.77
N ASP A 92 -11.66 12.38 2.93
CA ASP A 92 -11.12 12.37 1.56
C ASP A 92 -9.59 12.28 1.53
N ASP A 93 -8.91 12.87 2.51
CA ASP A 93 -7.44 12.91 2.54
C ASP A 93 -6.83 12.12 3.71
N THR A 94 -7.65 11.54 4.57
CA THR A 94 -7.18 10.86 5.78
C THR A 94 -7.75 9.45 5.84
N ALA A 95 -6.91 8.49 6.17
CA ALA A 95 -7.30 7.10 6.38
C ALA A 95 -6.56 6.53 7.58
N TYR A 96 -7.13 5.49 8.18
CA TYR A 96 -6.37 4.64 9.09
C TYR A 96 -5.67 3.57 8.27
N GLU A 97 -4.41 3.32 8.59
CA GLU A 97 -3.59 2.38 7.84
C GLU A 97 -2.89 1.42 8.77
N LEU A 98 -2.96 0.14 8.42
CA LEU A 98 -2.17 -0.91 9.03
C LEU A 98 -1.27 -1.49 7.95
N GLU A 99 0.00 -1.71 8.27
CA GLU A 99 0.97 -2.13 7.28
C GLU A 99 1.95 -3.13 7.89
N TRP A 100 2.26 -4.19 7.13
CA TRP A 100 3.16 -5.24 7.56
C TRP A 100 4.03 -5.70 6.41
N GLU A 101 5.32 -5.91 6.71
CA GLU A 101 6.19 -6.62 5.82
C GLU A 101 5.94 -8.11 5.98
N VAL A 102 5.78 -8.82 4.87
CA VAL A 102 5.54 -10.26 4.86
C VAL A 102 6.62 -10.96 4.05
N SER A 103 6.75 -12.28 4.24
CA SER A 103 7.72 -13.04 3.47
C SER A 103 7.38 -13.05 1.98
N PRO A 104 8.36 -13.23 1.09
CA PRO A 104 8.08 -13.37 -0.35
C PRO A 104 7.11 -14.52 -0.65
N GLU A 105 7.16 -15.61 0.10
CA GLU A 105 6.25 -16.74 -0.07
C GLU A 105 4.80 -16.34 0.22
N ILE A 106 4.58 -15.60 1.29
CA ILE A 106 3.24 -15.10 1.61
C ILE A 106 2.78 -14.10 0.55
N GLY A 107 3.66 -13.19 0.14
CA GLY A 107 3.34 -12.22 -0.92
C GLY A 107 2.95 -12.89 -2.22
N GLU A 108 3.70 -13.90 -2.65
CA GLU A 108 3.38 -14.65 -3.86
C GLU A 108 2.06 -15.38 -3.73
N ALA A 109 1.81 -16.03 -2.59
CA ALA A 109 0.55 -16.74 -2.37
C ALA A 109 -0.65 -15.80 -2.42
N VAL A 110 -0.55 -14.64 -1.76
CA VAL A 110 -1.62 -13.63 -1.76
C VAL A 110 -1.85 -13.07 -3.16
N GLY A 111 -0.78 -12.72 -3.86
CA GLY A 111 -0.88 -12.18 -5.22
C GLY A 111 -1.43 -13.18 -6.23
N SER A 112 -1.34 -14.47 -5.94
CA SER A 112 -1.80 -15.54 -6.83
C SER A 112 -3.26 -15.94 -6.59
N LEU A 113 -3.92 -15.40 -5.56
CA LEU A 113 -5.31 -15.75 -5.27
C LEU A 113 -6.31 -15.23 -6.30
N GLY A 114 -5.88 -14.29 -7.14
CA GLY A 114 -6.75 -13.60 -8.08
C GLY A 114 -7.40 -14.43 -9.17
N PRO A 115 -7.79 -13.75 -10.25
CA PRO A 115 -7.22 -12.45 -10.65
C PRO A 115 -7.78 -11.26 -9.86
N TYR A 116 -6.87 -10.42 -9.40
CA TYR A 116 -7.21 -9.14 -8.79
C TYR A 116 -6.61 -7.99 -9.61
N PRO A 117 -7.23 -6.81 -9.59
CA PRO A 117 -6.64 -5.65 -10.25
C PRO A 117 -5.23 -5.38 -9.73
N HIS A 118 -4.31 -5.07 -10.63
CA HIS A 118 -2.97 -4.67 -10.24
C HIS A 118 -2.44 -3.59 -11.16
N VAL A 119 -1.47 -2.84 -10.67
CA VAL A 119 -0.74 -1.84 -11.45
C VAL A 119 0.75 -2.03 -11.26
N GLU A 120 1.50 -1.64 -12.28
CA GLU A 120 2.94 -1.53 -12.21
C GLU A 120 3.29 -0.06 -12.42
N LYS A 121 4.24 0.44 -11.64
CA LYS A 121 4.62 1.84 -11.70
C LYS A 121 6.08 2.02 -11.31
N THR A 122 6.64 3.15 -11.76
CA THR A 122 7.94 3.61 -11.29
C THR A 122 7.69 4.76 -10.32
N ARG A 123 8.19 4.64 -9.10
CA ARG A 123 8.12 5.71 -8.11
C ARG A 123 9.44 6.44 -8.05
N TYR A 124 9.38 7.75 -8.19
CA TYR A 124 10.52 8.64 -8.02
C TYR A 124 10.38 9.38 -6.70
N VAL A 125 11.46 9.43 -5.94
CA VAL A 125 11.53 10.26 -4.73
C VAL A 125 12.42 11.42 -5.05
N TRP A 126 11.86 12.62 -5.09
CA TRP A 126 12.50 13.82 -5.60
C TRP A 126 12.41 14.97 -4.60
N SER A 127 13.54 15.66 -4.39
CA SER A 127 13.55 16.91 -3.63
C SER A 127 13.28 18.06 -4.58
N GLY A 128 12.12 18.68 -4.43
CA GLY A 128 11.71 19.79 -5.27
C GLY A 128 12.47 21.08 -4.96
N VAL A 129 12.30 22.05 -5.83
CA VAL A 129 12.95 23.38 -5.67
C VAL A 129 12.45 24.11 -4.43
N ASP A 130 11.30 23.74 -3.90
CA ASP A 130 10.73 24.30 -2.67
C ASP A 130 11.30 23.67 -1.40
N GLY A 131 12.24 22.73 -1.53
CA GLY A 131 12.79 21.99 -0.40
C GLY A 131 11.91 20.84 0.08
N GLY A 132 10.74 20.64 -0.52
CA GLY A 132 9.84 19.55 -0.18
C GLY A 132 10.28 18.23 -0.79
N LEU A 133 9.90 17.13 -0.14
CA LEU A 133 10.12 15.80 -0.67
C LEU A 133 8.85 15.33 -1.39
N TRP A 134 9.01 14.91 -2.64
CA TRP A 134 7.90 14.50 -3.49
C TRP A 134 8.04 13.05 -3.88
N GLU A 135 6.93 12.31 -3.82
CA GLU A 135 6.84 10.99 -4.41
C GLU A 135 6.03 11.09 -5.69
N ILE A 136 6.65 10.73 -6.82
CA ILE A 136 6.01 10.84 -8.13
C ILE A 136 5.90 9.44 -8.72
N ASP A 137 4.68 9.02 -9.02
CA ASP A 137 4.40 7.72 -9.60
C ASP A 137 4.10 7.85 -11.09
N GLU A 138 4.86 7.13 -11.93
CA GLU A 138 4.58 7.01 -13.35
C GLU A 138 4.09 5.59 -13.60
N PHE A 139 2.85 5.47 -14.02
CA PHE A 139 2.21 4.19 -14.24
C PHE A 139 2.56 3.63 -15.61
N GLU A 140 2.80 2.34 -15.65
CA GLU A 140 2.98 1.61 -16.89
C GLU A 140 1.59 1.28 -17.45
N GLY A 141 1.43 1.56 -18.70
CA GLY A 141 0.12 1.36 -19.26
C GLY A 141 0.12 1.05 -20.70
#